data_b7f383421e15fbda5036537dd0baeaa3
#
_entry.id   b7f383421e15fbda5036537dd0baeaa3
#
_cell.length_a   1.000
_cell.length_b   1.000
_cell.length_c   1.000
_cell.angle_alpha   90.00
_cell.angle_beta   90.00
_cell.angle_gamma   90.00
#
_symmetry.space_group_name_H-M   'P 1'
#
loop_
_entity.id
_entity.type
_entity.pdbx_description
1 polymer ?
#
loop_
_entity_poly.entity_id
_entity_poly.type
_entity_poly.pdbx_seq_one_letter_code
_entity_poly.pdbx_strand_id
1 'polypeptide(L)'
;HIYIFNRKISTTFDSEKQYSVIQEAKDNMKKHLLCLITTILIAASLNAQPNYNYEKLQRENLGRGVVAIRKDASTVTVSWRYLSSDPMDTGFNVYRNGKKITPEPVNAGTFYDDSYASPDTATYEVRPVVKGKETNRKNGRYTLPANAPTGYIQIPMQKPANGVTPAGDTYTYSPNDASIGDVDGDGEYEIILKWDPSNSHDNAHDGYTGEVLIDCYRLNGEQLWRINLGKNVRAGAHYTQFMVYDLDNDGKAEIVMRTADGSIDGKGNVIGDTTADYRE
;
A
#
# COMPACT_ATOMS: atom_id res chain seq x y z
N HIS A 1 -1.87 22.75 57.31
CA HIS A 1 -2.21 23.07 58.69
C HIS A 1 -1.89 21.86 59.56
N ILE A 2 -0.89 22.05 60.49
CA ILE A 2 -0.49 21.09 61.50
C ILE A 2 -1.31 21.43 62.77
N TYR A 3 -2.14 20.53 63.22
CA TYR A 3 -2.77 20.65 64.54
C TYR A 3 -1.99 19.83 65.56
N ILE A 4 -1.36 20.51 66.54
CA ILE A 4 -0.74 19.86 67.70
C ILE A 4 -1.78 19.83 68.80
N PHE A 5 -2.28 18.62 69.13
CA PHE A 5 -3.10 18.41 70.32
C PHE A 5 -2.23 17.91 71.47
N ASN A 6 -2.08 18.76 72.47
CA ASN A 6 -1.40 18.42 73.71
C ASN A 6 -2.41 17.82 74.69
N ARG A 7 -2.45 16.50 74.77
CA ARG A 7 -3.18 15.82 75.84
C ARG A 7 -2.23 15.00 76.70
N LYS A 8 -2.13 15.36 77.97
CA LYS A 8 -1.50 14.53 78.99
C LYS A 8 -2.19 13.16 79.04
N ILE A 9 -1.50 12.11 78.65
CA ILE A 9 -1.98 10.74 78.77
C ILE A 9 -1.14 10.03 79.83
N SER A 10 -1.81 9.46 80.78
CA SER A 10 -1.32 8.53 81.83
C SER A 10 -0.67 7.32 81.14
N THR A 11 0.57 7.04 81.47
CA THR A 11 1.38 5.96 80.92
C THR A 11 0.96 4.59 81.47
N THR A 12 0.20 3.85 80.69
CA THR A 12 0.36 2.39 80.61
C THR A 12 0.82 2.07 79.23
N PHE A 13 2.06 1.68 79.14
CA PHE A 13 2.74 1.38 77.92
C PHE A 13 2.25 0.04 77.37
N ASP A 14 1.29 0.02 76.44
CA ASP A 14 0.86 -1.19 75.71
C ASP A 14 1.72 -1.31 74.45
N SER A 15 2.87 -1.94 74.59
CA SER A 15 3.89 -2.11 73.52
C SER A 15 3.34 -2.88 72.30
N GLU A 16 2.35 -3.75 72.45
CA GLU A 16 1.80 -4.52 71.35
C GLU A 16 0.91 -3.67 70.44
N LYS A 17 0.09 -2.78 71.01
CA LYS A 17 -0.72 -1.85 70.21
C LYS A 17 0.13 -0.85 69.40
N GLN A 18 1.23 -0.40 70.00
CA GLN A 18 2.12 0.53 69.29
C GLN A 18 2.87 -0.17 68.13
N TYR A 19 3.24 -1.45 68.31
CA TYR A 19 3.84 -2.27 67.26
C TYR A 19 2.90 -2.51 66.08
N SER A 20 1.62 -2.82 66.37
CA SER A 20 0.57 -3.06 65.36
C SER A 20 0.29 -1.80 64.54
N VAL A 21 0.23 -0.61 65.16
CA VAL A 21 -0.01 0.65 64.44
C VAL A 21 1.21 1.02 63.55
N ILE A 22 2.43 0.78 64.03
CA ILE A 22 3.63 1.02 63.25
C ILE A 22 3.73 0.05 62.04
N GLN A 23 3.35 -1.19 62.22
CA GLN A 23 3.33 -2.20 61.16
C GLN A 23 2.26 -1.88 60.11
N GLU A 24 1.08 -1.51 60.51
CA GLU A 24 0.02 -1.07 59.62
C GLU A 24 0.40 0.19 58.81
N ALA A 25 1.04 1.16 59.48
CA ALA A 25 1.57 2.36 58.78
C ALA A 25 2.64 2.01 57.78
N LYS A 26 3.56 1.06 58.07
CA LYS A 26 4.57 0.57 57.14
C LYS A 26 3.97 -0.15 55.93
N ASP A 27 2.93 -0.98 56.15
CA ASP A 27 2.30 -1.72 55.07
C ASP A 27 1.46 -0.80 54.17
N ASN A 28 0.81 0.21 54.73
CA ASN A 28 0.10 1.24 53.99
C ASN A 28 1.09 2.09 53.17
N MET A 29 2.23 2.46 53.73
CA MET A 29 3.27 3.20 53.04
C MET A 29 3.85 2.39 51.90
N LYS A 30 4.08 1.07 52.05
CA LYS A 30 4.51 0.17 50.97
C LYS A 30 3.47 0.07 49.85
N LYS A 31 2.18 -0.01 50.18
CA LYS A 31 1.08 -0.03 49.22
C LYS A 31 1.02 1.28 48.41
N HIS A 32 1.15 2.42 49.06
CA HIS A 32 1.17 3.71 48.38
C HIS A 32 2.41 3.90 47.51
N LEU A 33 3.57 3.44 47.97
CA LEU A 33 4.81 3.48 47.16
C LEU A 33 4.70 2.55 45.93
N LEU A 34 4.13 1.37 46.08
CA LEU A 34 3.88 0.43 45.00
C LEU A 34 2.90 1.00 43.95
N CYS A 35 1.80 1.63 44.42
CA CYS A 35 0.86 2.34 43.55
C CYS A 35 1.55 3.50 42.79
N LEU A 36 2.39 4.27 43.47
CA LEU A 36 3.10 5.37 42.84
C LEU A 36 4.08 4.88 41.75
N ILE A 37 4.82 3.81 42.05
CA ILE A 37 5.77 3.20 41.09
C ILE A 37 5.02 2.62 39.90
N THR A 38 3.89 1.94 40.10
CA THR A 38 3.07 1.43 38.98
C THR A 38 2.48 2.55 38.15
N THR A 39 2.04 3.64 38.75
CA THR A 39 1.51 4.80 38.01
C THR A 39 2.61 5.48 37.18
N ILE A 40 3.81 5.61 37.72
CA ILE A 40 4.98 6.17 37.00
C ILE A 40 5.39 5.24 35.84
N LEU A 41 5.39 3.93 36.04
CA LEU A 41 5.72 2.96 34.98
C LEU A 41 4.67 2.97 33.86
N ILE A 42 3.39 3.07 34.19
CA ILE A 42 2.31 3.21 33.20
C ILE A 42 2.42 4.55 32.46
N ALA A 43 2.70 5.65 33.15
CA ALA A 43 2.90 6.95 32.52
C ALA A 43 4.15 6.97 31.62
N ALA A 44 5.20 6.28 31.99
CA ALA A 44 6.40 6.14 31.17
C ALA A 44 6.17 5.27 29.92
N SER A 45 5.35 4.21 30.04
CA SER A 45 4.98 3.36 28.89
C SER A 45 4.02 4.06 27.91
N LEU A 46 3.16 4.95 28.39
CA LEU A 46 2.27 5.75 27.56
C LEU A 46 3.02 6.83 26.74
N ASN A 47 4.19 7.26 27.20
CA ASN A 47 5.03 8.21 26.49
C ASN A 47 6.11 7.56 25.61
N ALA A 48 6.22 6.23 25.62
CA ALA A 48 7.10 5.49 24.73
C ALA A 48 6.45 5.24 23.35
N GLN A 49 5.82 6.26 22.76
CA GLN A 49 5.56 6.27 21.33
C GLN A 49 6.93 6.31 20.65
N PRO A 50 7.22 5.40 19.73
CA PRO A 50 8.42 5.53 18.93
C PRO A 50 8.38 6.91 18.28
N ASN A 51 9.42 7.68 18.49
CA ASN A 51 9.56 9.02 17.94
C ASN A 51 9.85 8.83 16.44
N TYR A 52 8.82 8.46 15.66
CA TYR A 52 8.92 8.37 14.21
C TYR A 52 9.14 9.78 13.68
N ASN A 53 10.33 10.02 13.22
CA ASN A 53 10.60 11.23 12.47
C ASN A 53 10.01 11.07 11.07
N TYR A 54 8.72 11.38 10.94
CA TYR A 54 7.98 11.29 9.67
C TYR A 54 8.62 12.09 8.54
N GLU A 55 9.47 13.07 8.83
CA GLU A 55 10.22 13.84 7.84
C GLU A 55 11.38 13.03 7.21
N LYS A 56 11.81 11.97 7.87
CA LYS A 56 12.88 11.07 7.38
C LYS A 56 12.36 9.81 6.70
N LEU A 57 11.05 9.55 6.74
CA LEU A 57 10.46 8.44 6.01
C LEU A 57 10.54 8.76 4.52
N GLN A 58 11.29 7.97 3.80
CA GLN A 58 11.18 7.93 2.36
C GLN A 58 9.81 7.37 2.00
N ARG A 59 9.20 7.90 0.99
CA ARG A 59 7.91 7.46 0.47
C ARG A 59 8.04 7.39 -1.03
N GLU A 60 7.21 6.56 -1.65
CA GLU A 60 7.05 6.59 -3.10
C GLU A 60 6.96 8.04 -3.58
N ASN A 61 7.85 8.40 -4.50
CA ASN A 61 7.93 9.76 -5.02
C ASN A 61 6.92 9.98 -6.15
N LEU A 62 5.66 9.64 -5.89
CA LEU A 62 4.59 9.59 -6.87
C LEU A 62 4.47 10.88 -7.69
N GLY A 63 4.26 10.70 -8.97
CA GLY A 63 3.91 11.72 -9.92
C GLY A 63 2.46 12.19 -9.78
N ARG A 64 2.02 13.06 -10.69
CA ARG A 64 0.66 13.59 -10.71
C ARG A 64 -0.40 12.54 -11.04
N GLY A 65 -0.02 11.37 -11.61
CA GLY A 65 -0.92 10.27 -11.93
C GLY A 65 -2.09 10.72 -12.80
N VAL A 66 -1.82 11.49 -13.85
CA VAL A 66 -2.87 11.98 -14.74
C VAL A 66 -3.43 10.81 -15.52
N VAL A 67 -4.75 10.69 -15.54
CA VAL A 67 -5.47 9.78 -16.44
C VAL A 67 -6.60 10.55 -17.15
N ALA A 68 -6.88 10.16 -18.37
CA ALA A 68 -8.00 10.70 -19.14
C ALA A 68 -8.88 9.55 -19.64
N ILE A 69 -10.15 9.60 -19.31
CA ILE A 69 -11.13 8.55 -19.65
C ILE A 69 -12.27 9.18 -20.44
N ARG A 70 -12.62 8.60 -21.55
CA ARG A 70 -13.80 9.00 -22.31
C ARG A 70 -15.06 8.70 -21.48
N LYS A 71 -15.74 9.74 -21.02
CA LYS A 71 -16.97 9.64 -20.22
C LYS A 71 -18.18 9.28 -21.09
N ASP A 72 -18.26 9.92 -22.26
CA ASP A 72 -19.27 9.71 -23.29
C ASP A 72 -18.70 10.11 -24.65
N ALA A 73 -19.55 10.15 -25.69
CA ALA A 73 -19.15 10.49 -27.06
C ALA A 73 -18.56 11.91 -27.22
N SER A 74 -18.81 12.81 -26.27
CA SER A 74 -18.46 14.23 -26.37
C SER A 74 -17.56 14.72 -25.23
N THR A 75 -17.36 13.89 -24.20
CA THR A 75 -16.71 14.32 -22.96
C THR A 75 -15.57 13.38 -22.58
N VAL A 76 -14.45 13.95 -22.19
CA VAL A 76 -13.31 13.26 -21.58
C VAL A 76 -13.11 13.79 -20.16
N THR A 77 -13.19 12.93 -19.17
CA THR A 77 -12.82 13.27 -17.79
C THR A 77 -11.32 13.06 -17.61
N VAL A 78 -10.64 14.14 -17.24
CA VAL A 78 -9.21 14.14 -16.86
C VAL A 78 -9.14 14.20 -15.35
N SER A 79 -8.41 13.29 -14.73
CA SER A 79 -8.20 13.27 -13.27
C SER A 79 -6.72 13.17 -12.90
N TRP A 80 -6.38 13.58 -11.69
CA TRP A 80 -5.00 13.60 -11.20
C TRP A 80 -4.93 13.50 -9.68
N ARG A 81 -3.72 13.34 -9.14
CA ARG A 81 -3.48 13.33 -7.69
C ARG A 81 -3.21 14.72 -7.16
N TYR A 82 -3.75 15.02 -5.98
CA TYR A 82 -3.27 16.08 -5.11
C TYR A 82 -2.16 15.49 -4.25
N LEU A 83 -0.93 15.98 -4.38
CA LEU A 83 0.22 15.41 -3.69
C LEU A 83 0.36 16.01 -2.29
N SER A 84 0.86 15.22 -1.34
CA SER A 84 1.13 15.69 0.03
C SER A 84 2.15 16.84 0.09
N SER A 85 2.94 17.01 -0.97
CA SER A 85 3.91 18.11 -1.12
C SER A 85 3.31 19.37 -1.76
N ASP A 86 2.06 19.34 -2.20
CA ASP A 86 1.38 20.51 -2.75
C ASP A 86 0.96 21.45 -1.62
N PRO A 87 1.16 22.77 -1.75
CA PRO A 87 0.52 23.75 -0.87
C PRO A 87 -1.00 23.59 -0.86
N MET A 88 -1.64 23.84 0.30
CA MET A 88 -3.08 23.65 0.49
C MET A 88 -3.98 24.46 -0.45
N ASP A 89 -3.46 25.51 -1.06
CA ASP A 89 -4.15 26.41 -2.00
C ASP A 89 -3.76 26.15 -3.46
N THR A 90 -3.18 24.98 -3.77
CA THR A 90 -2.78 24.63 -5.13
C THR A 90 -3.99 24.41 -6.02
N GLY A 91 -4.11 25.22 -7.07
CA GLY A 91 -5.01 24.98 -8.19
C GLY A 91 -4.31 24.26 -9.34
N PHE A 92 -5.07 23.89 -10.37
CA PHE A 92 -4.51 23.13 -11.50
C PHE A 92 -5.02 23.68 -12.84
N ASN A 93 -4.11 23.88 -13.78
CA ASN A 93 -4.45 24.12 -15.18
C ASN A 93 -4.36 22.80 -15.94
N VAL A 94 -5.35 22.55 -16.80
CA VAL A 94 -5.39 21.39 -17.69
C VAL A 94 -5.15 21.85 -19.12
N TYR A 95 -4.31 21.09 -19.81
CA TYR A 95 -3.97 21.32 -21.21
C TYR A 95 -4.36 20.10 -22.04
N ARG A 96 -4.81 20.33 -23.26
CA ARG A 96 -4.98 19.31 -24.30
C ARG A 96 -4.15 19.67 -25.51
N ASN A 97 -3.27 18.76 -25.93
CA ASN A 97 -2.39 18.96 -27.07
C ASN A 97 -1.59 20.29 -27.00
N GLY A 98 -1.13 20.64 -25.79
CA GLY A 98 -0.39 21.88 -25.53
C GLY A 98 -1.23 23.13 -25.38
N LYS A 99 -2.55 23.08 -25.63
CA LYS A 99 -3.46 24.21 -25.46
C LYS A 99 -4.15 24.14 -24.10
N LYS A 100 -4.08 25.22 -23.29
CA LYS A 100 -4.82 25.34 -22.04
C LYS A 100 -6.31 25.26 -22.33
N ILE A 101 -7.05 24.41 -21.57
CA ILE A 101 -8.49 24.21 -21.74
C ILE A 101 -9.29 24.64 -20.51
N THR A 102 -8.66 24.80 -19.35
CA THR A 102 -9.30 25.39 -18.17
C THR A 102 -9.30 26.93 -18.26
N PRO A 103 -10.44 27.62 -18.16
CA PRO A 103 -10.47 29.09 -18.14
C PRO A 103 -9.76 29.63 -16.89
N GLU A 104 -10.07 29.07 -15.72
CA GLU A 104 -9.44 29.34 -14.43
C GLU A 104 -8.82 28.05 -13.85
N PRO A 105 -7.85 28.15 -12.92
CA PRO A 105 -7.33 26.99 -12.25
C PRO A 105 -8.42 26.23 -11.48
N VAL A 106 -8.43 24.91 -11.61
CA VAL A 106 -9.35 24.03 -10.87
C VAL A 106 -8.88 23.96 -9.41
N ASN A 107 -9.71 24.42 -8.47
CA ASN A 107 -9.41 24.45 -7.03
C ASN A 107 -10.34 23.55 -6.19
N ALA A 108 -11.51 23.17 -6.75
CA ALA A 108 -12.55 22.47 -6.02
C ALA A 108 -12.43 20.93 -6.10
N GLY A 109 -11.43 20.43 -6.80
CA GLY A 109 -11.24 18.98 -6.99
C GLY A 109 -10.02 18.66 -7.84
N THR A 110 -9.85 17.40 -8.14
CA THR A 110 -8.73 16.86 -8.94
C THR A 110 -9.23 16.19 -10.22
N PHE A 111 -10.22 16.79 -10.84
CA PHE A 111 -10.72 16.36 -12.14
C PHE A 111 -11.26 17.55 -12.95
N TYR A 112 -11.31 17.35 -14.26
CA TYR A 112 -11.88 18.30 -15.21
C TYR A 112 -12.56 17.55 -16.36
N ASP A 113 -13.80 17.91 -16.66
CA ASP A 113 -14.53 17.39 -17.83
C ASP A 113 -14.27 18.28 -19.04
N ASP A 114 -13.54 17.73 -20.01
CA ASP A 114 -13.21 18.38 -21.27
C ASP A 114 -14.21 18.01 -22.36
N SER A 115 -14.79 19.02 -23.02
CA SER A 115 -15.63 18.83 -24.20
C SER A 115 -14.76 18.44 -25.39
N TYR A 116 -14.60 17.14 -25.62
CA TYR A 116 -13.76 16.58 -26.67
C TYR A 116 -14.42 15.39 -27.36
N ALA A 117 -15.06 15.63 -28.48
CA ALA A 117 -15.78 14.62 -29.25
C ALA A 117 -14.94 13.88 -30.29
N SER A 118 -13.68 14.37 -30.59
CA SER A 118 -12.82 13.70 -31.57
C SER A 118 -12.43 12.30 -31.12
N PRO A 119 -12.44 11.29 -32.01
CA PRO A 119 -11.91 9.97 -31.73
C PRO A 119 -10.38 9.90 -31.75
N ASP A 120 -9.71 11.00 -32.13
CA ASP A 120 -8.27 11.05 -32.29
C ASP A 120 -7.52 10.95 -30.95
N THR A 121 -6.24 10.63 -31.02
CA THR A 121 -5.33 10.69 -29.88
C THR A 121 -5.27 12.10 -29.30
N ALA A 122 -5.33 12.23 -27.99
CA ALA A 122 -5.19 13.50 -27.29
C ALA A 122 -4.21 13.38 -26.11
N THR A 123 -3.25 14.29 -26.01
CA THR A 123 -2.35 14.37 -24.86
C THR A 123 -2.86 15.40 -23.89
N TYR A 124 -3.18 14.97 -22.68
CA TYR A 124 -3.54 15.82 -21.56
C TYR A 124 -2.34 16.07 -20.67
N GLU A 125 -2.21 17.28 -20.18
CA GLU A 125 -1.19 17.67 -19.21
C GLU A 125 -1.84 18.49 -18.09
N VAL A 126 -1.47 18.22 -16.85
CA VAL A 126 -1.94 18.94 -15.66
C VAL A 126 -0.76 19.64 -15.01
N ARG A 127 -0.91 20.95 -14.81
CA ARG A 127 0.12 21.83 -14.23
C ARG A 127 -0.39 22.47 -12.96
N PRO A 128 0.32 22.33 -11.82
CA PRO A 128 -0.08 23.00 -10.59
C PRO A 128 0.14 24.51 -10.67
N VAL A 129 -0.81 25.24 -10.05
CA VAL A 129 -0.82 26.69 -9.94
C VAL A 129 -0.77 27.06 -8.46
N VAL A 130 0.29 27.74 -8.04
CA VAL A 130 0.48 28.19 -6.65
C VAL A 130 0.58 29.72 -6.66
N LYS A 131 -0.24 30.39 -5.82
CA LYS A 131 -0.30 31.84 -5.74
C LYS A 131 -0.49 32.51 -7.13
N GLY A 132 -1.37 31.91 -7.95
CA GLY A 132 -1.72 32.41 -9.28
C GLY A 132 -0.66 32.17 -10.37
N LYS A 133 0.40 31.42 -10.10
CA LYS A 133 1.46 31.11 -11.07
C LYS A 133 1.60 29.62 -11.28
N GLU A 134 1.70 29.17 -12.54
CA GLU A 134 2.07 27.79 -12.84
C GLU A 134 3.47 27.50 -12.31
N THR A 135 3.64 26.28 -11.82
CA THR A 135 4.91 25.77 -11.32
C THR A 135 5.31 24.54 -12.15
N ASN A 136 6.62 24.28 -12.27
CA ASN A 136 7.12 23.07 -12.90
C ASN A 136 7.23 21.89 -11.93
N ARG A 137 6.59 21.98 -10.75
CA ARG A 137 6.63 20.95 -9.73
C ARG A 137 5.68 19.83 -10.09
N LYS A 138 6.23 18.68 -10.49
CA LYS A 138 5.45 17.46 -10.75
C LYS A 138 4.22 17.71 -11.62
N ASN A 139 4.46 18.18 -12.85
CA ASN A 139 3.45 18.13 -13.90
C ASN A 139 3.15 16.66 -14.21
N GLY A 140 1.90 16.37 -14.57
CA GLY A 140 1.53 15.04 -15.01
C GLY A 140 1.03 15.08 -16.45
N ARG A 141 1.18 13.97 -17.15
CA ARG A 141 0.75 13.83 -18.54
C ARG A 141 0.15 12.45 -18.77
N TYR A 142 -0.87 12.41 -19.62
CA TYR A 142 -1.49 11.17 -20.10
C TYR A 142 -1.87 11.32 -21.56
N THR A 143 -1.65 10.27 -22.33
CA THR A 143 -2.07 10.23 -23.74
C THR A 143 -3.29 9.31 -23.87
N LEU A 144 -4.46 9.93 -24.09
CA LEU A 144 -5.68 9.20 -24.45
C LEU A 144 -5.48 8.63 -25.85
N PRO A 145 -5.54 7.30 -26.03
CA PRO A 145 -5.35 6.69 -27.33
C PRO A 145 -6.53 7.01 -28.28
N ALA A 146 -6.27 6.91 -29.58
CA ALA A 146 -7.35 7.01 -30.57
C ALA A 146 -8.39 5.92 -30.32
N ASN A 147 -9.66 6.25 -30.53
CA ASN A 147 -10.80 5.34 -30.30
C ASN A 147 -10.84 4.73 -28.91
N ALA A 148 -10.36 5.45 -27.88
CA ALA A 148 -10.44 5.00 -26.51
C ALA A 148 -11.86 4.60 -26.11
N PRO A 149 -12.03 3.49 -25.39
CA PRO A 149 -13.35 3.03 -24.95
C PRO A 149 -13.97 4.02 -23.95
N THR A 150 -15.29 3.99 -23.85
CA THR A 150 -16.05 4.79 -22.91
C THR A 150 -16.08 4.12 -21.53
N GLY A 151 -15.74 4.89 -20.48
CA GLY A 151 -15.90 4.48 -19.08
C GLY A 151 -14.73 3.73 -18.46
N TYR A 152 -13.69 3.36 -19.22
CA TYR A 152 -12.55 2.61 -18.70
C TYR A 152 -11.27 2.85 -19.52
N ILE A 153 -10.13 2.49 -18.92
CA ILE A 153 -8.84 2.38 -19.60
C ILE A 153 -8.65 0.91 -19.96
N GLN A 154 -8.41 0.64 -21.23
CA GLN A 154 -8.06 -0.69 -21.69
C GLN A 154 -6.55 -0.87 -21.69
N ILE A 155 -6.07 -1.80 -20.87
CA ILE A 155 -4.64 -2.12 -20.75
C ILE A 155 -4.41 -3.48 -21.41
N PRO A 156 -3.67 -3.55 -22.53
CA PRO A 156 -3.35 -4.83 -23.17
C PRO A 156 -2.38 -5.62 -22.30
N MET A 157 -2.74 -6.87 -21.97
CA MET A 157 -1.92 -7.75 -21.15
C MET A 157 -1.52 -9.00 -21.91
N GLN A 158 -0.36 -9.58 -21.56
CA GLN A 158 0.19 -10.75 -22.23
C GLN A 158 -0.26 -12.02 -21.50
N LYS A 159 -1.44 -12.53 -21.90
CA LYS A 159 -1.97 -13.78 -21.35
C LYS A 159 -0.96 -14.93 -21.53
N PRO A 160 -0.64 -15.67 -20.45
CA PRO A 160 0.23 -16.83 -20.54
C PRO A 160 -0.31 -17.92 -21.47
N ALA A 161 0.60 -18.70 -22.05
CA ALA A 161 0.22 -19.88 -22.82
C ALA A 161 -0.45 -20.93 -21.92
N ASN A 162 -1.35 -21.72 -22.51
CA ASN A 162 -1.96 -22.85 -21.82
C ASN A 162 -0.89 -23.87 -21.42
N GLY A 163 -1.10 -24.55 -20.30
CA GLY A 163 -0.21 -25.58 -19.80
C GLY A 163 -0.87 -26.96 -19.75
N VAL A 164 -0.06 -27.97 -19.43
CA VAL A 164 -0.48 -29.36 -19.22
C VAL A 164 0.10 -29.84 -17.92
N THR A 165 -0.68 -30.49 -17.07
CA THR A 165 -0.23 -31.10 -15.82
C THR A 165 0.54 -32.39 -16.08
N PRO A 166 1.31 -32.92 -15.10
CA PRO A 166 1.92 -34.26 -15.22
C PRO A 166 0.91 -35.39 -15.45
N ALA A 167 -0.36 -35.21 -15.07
CA ALA A 167 -1.43 -36.17 -15.33
C ALA A 167 -2.01 -36.08 -16.76
N GLY A 168 -1.57 -35.09 -17.55
CA GLY A 168 -2.07 -34.87 -18.92
C GLY A 168 -3.24 -33.91 -19.03
N ASP A 169 -3.72 -33.32 -17.92
CA ASP A 169 -4.82 -32.37 -17.92
C ASP A 169 -4.36 -31.01 -18.44
N THR A 170 -5.09 -30.45 -19.39
CA THR A 170 -4.82 -29.11 -19.90
C THR A 170 -5.45 -28.04 -19.00
N TYR A 171 -4.75 -26.90 -18.86
CA TYR A 171 -5.28 -25.74 -18.18
C TYR A 171 -4.99 -24.45 -18.95
N THR A 172 -5.83 -23.45 -18.73
CA THR A 172 -5.69 -22.11 -19.28
C THR A 172 -5.45 -21.12 -18.15
N TYR A 173 -5.15 -19.86 -18.48
CA TYR A 173 -4.99 -18.80 -17.48
C TYR A 173 -6.11 -17.77 -17.57
N SER A 174 -6.48 -17.19 -16.44
CA SER A 174 -7.30 -16.00 -16.33
C SER A 174 -6.69 -15.01 -15.37
N PRO A 175 -6.90 -13.67 -15.58
CA PRO A 175 -6.50 -12.67 -14.60
C PRO A 175 -7.29 -12.89 -13.30
N ASN A 176 -6.61 -12.73 -12.18
CA ASN A 176 -7.17 -12.89 -10.84
C ASN A 176 -6.88 -11.64 -9.98
N ASP A 177 -6.29 -11.78 -8.79
CA ASP A 177 -5.98 -10.66 -7.93
C ASP A 177 -4.97 -9.70 -8.57
N ALA A 178 -5.16 -8.40 -8.33
CA ALA A 178 -4.23 -7.37 -8.74
C ALA A 178 -3.95 -6.40 -7.58
N SER A 179 -2.76 -5.81 -7.59
CA SER A 179 -2.35 -4.72 -6.72
C SER A 179 -1.63 -3.65 -7.53
N ILE A 180 -1.34 -2.53 -6.91
CA ILE A 180 -0.60 -1.43 -7.54
C ILE A 180 0.54 -0.97 -6.65
N GLY A 181 1.61 -0.44 -7.25
CA GLY A 181 2.74 0.18 -6.57
C GLY A 181 3.69 0.78 -7.59
N ASP A 182 4.47 1.78 -7.19
CA ASP A 182 5.57 2.34 -7.97
C ASP A 182 6.81 1.46 -7.76
N VAL A 183 6.94 0.38 -8.55
CA VAL A 183 7.99 -0.63 -8.35
C VAL A 183 9.33 -0.25 -8.98
N ASP A 184 9.35 0.67 -9.94
CA ASP A 184 10.59 1.12 -10.59
C ASP A 184 11.05 2.52 -10.14
N GLY A 185 10.22 3.24 -9.40
CA GLY A 185 10.53 4.55 -8.81
C GLY A 185 10.37 5.70 -9.81
N ASP A 186 9.59 5.51 -10.87
CA ASP A 186 9.35 6.55 -11.88
C ASP A 186 8.25 7.55 -11.48
N GLY A 187 7.51 7.25 -10.41
CA GLY A 187 6.44 8.08 -9.85
C GLY A 187 5.05 7.75 -10.36
N GLU A 188 4.90 6.77 -11.22
CA GLU A 188 3.62 6.25 -11.67
C GLU A 188 3.40 4.84 -11.08
N TYR A 189 2.16 4.36 -11.07
CA TYR A 189 1.88 3.02 -10.56
C TYR A 189 1.96 2.00 -11.67
N GLU A 190 2.61 0.89 -11.35
CA GLU A 190 2.51 -0.37 -12.08
C GLU A 190 1.34 -1.19 -11.54
N ILE A 191 0.84 -2.10 -12.38
CA ILE A 191 -0.16 -3.11 -12.04
C ILE A 191 0.54 -4.44 -11.87
N ILE A 192 0.45 -5.00 -10.68
CA ILE A 192 0.91 -6.34 -10.37
C ILE A 192 -0.29 -7.28 -10.45
N LEU A 193 -0.28 -8.17 -11.44
CA LEU A 193 -1.40 -9.05 -11.76
C LEU A 193 -1.05 -10.52 -11.59
N LYS A 194 -1.86 -11.23 -10.83
CA LYS A 194 -1.80 -12.69 -10.73
C LYS A 194 -2.59 -13.34 -11.87
N TRP A 195 -1.94 -14.28 -12.55
CA TRP A 195 -2.56 -15.20 -13.49
C TRP A 195 -2.85 -16.53 -12.81
N ASP A 196 -4.13 -16.87 -12.68
CA ASP A 196 -4.57 -18.09 -12.02
C ASP A 196 -4.86 -19.18 -13.07
N PRO A 197 -4.31 -20.40 -12.89
CA PRO A 197 -4.63 -21.50 -13.81
C PRO A 197 -6.04 -21.99 -13.59
N SER A 198 -6.73 -22.39 -14.65
CA SER A 198 -8.14 -22.80 -14.62
C SER A 198 -8.42 -24.06 -13.77
N ASN A 199 -7.38 -24.80 -13.42
CA ASN A 199 -7.43 -25.97 -12.53
C ASN A 199 -6.94 -25.66 -11.11
N SER A 200 -6.93 -24.37 -10.73
CA SER A 200 -6.66 -23.91 -9.37
C SER A 200 -7.70 -24.49 -8.40
N HIS A 201 -7.24 -25.10 -7.30
CA HIS A 201 -8.12 -25.64 -6.26
C HIS A 201 -7.39 -25.82 -4.92
N ASP A 202 -8.17 -25.91 -3.85
CA ASP A 202 -7.67 -26.07 -2.49
C ASP A 202 -7.05 -27.45 -2.27
N ASN A 203 -6.17 -27.57 -1.24
CA ASN A 203 -5.51 -28.83 -0.85
C ASN A 203 -6.48 -29.89 -0.28
N ALA A 204 -7.73 -29.53 -0.06
CA ALA A 204 -8.81 -30.48 0.24
C ALA A 204 -9.17 -31.37 -0.97
N HIS A 205 -8.72 -31.02 -2.17
CA HIS A 205 -8.95 -31.78 -3.40
C HIS A 205 -7.62 -32.34 -3.92
N ASP A 206 -7.65 -33.57 -4.34
CA ASP A 206 -6.49 -34.25 -4.96
C ASP A 206 -6.22 -33.71 -6.37
N GLY A 207 -5.01 -33.95 -6.85
CA GLY A 207 -4.59 -33.63 -8.21
C GLY A 207 -3.64 -32.44 -8.33
N TYR A 208 -3.11 -32.27 -9.53
CA TYR A 208 -2.16 -31.22 -9.86
C TYR A 208 -2.88 -29.91 -10.19
N THR A 209 -2.22 -28.80 -9.85
CA THR A 209 -2.58 -27.48 -10.33
C THR A 209 -1.55 -26.99 -11.34
N GLY A 210 -1.93 -26.05 -12.20
CA GLY A 210 -0.98 -25.26 -12.99
C GLY A 210 -0.13 -24.36 -12.11
N GLU A 211 0.94 -23.83 -12.68
CA GLU A 211 1.80 -22.86 -12.00
C GLU A 211 1.15 -21.47 -11.98
N VAL A 212 1.26 -20.76 -10.87
CA VAL A 212 0.77 -19.38 -10.77
C VAL A 212 1.85 -18.43 -11.26
N LEU A 213 1.43 -17.49 -12.11
CA LEU A 213 2.30 -16.45 -12.65
C LEU A 213 1.87 -15.09 -12.10
N ILE A 214 2.85 -14.23 -11.82
CA ILE A 214 2.61 -12.86 -11.39
C ILE A 214 3.38 -11.93 -12.31
N ASP A 215 2.64 -11.05 -12.97
CA ASP A 215 3.19 -10.09 -13.93
C ASP A 215 3.14 -8.68 -13.37
N CYS A 216 4.08 -7.85 -13.80
CA CYS A 216 4.06 -6.42 -13.60
C CYS A 216 3.90 -5.72 -14.95
N TYR A 217 2.94 -4.78 -14.99
CA TYR A 217 2.62 -4.02 -16.19
C TYR A 217 2.58 -2.52 -15.91
N ARG A 218 3.11 -1.74 -16.83
CA ARG A 218 2.79 -0.32 -16.91
C ARG A 218 1.36 -0.10 -17.45
N LEU A 219 0.80 1.09 -17.22
CA LEU A 219 -0.55 1.43 -17.70
C LEU A 219 -0.68 1.42 -19.24
N ASN A 220 0.42 1.44 -19.97
CA ASN A 220 0.42 1.31 -21.43
C ASN A 220 0.43 -0.15 -21.92
N GLY A 221 0.48 -1.13 -21.00
CA GLY A 221 0.53 -2.56 -21.28
C GLY A 221 1.93 -3.14 -21.48
N GLU A 222 2.98 -2.35 -21.25
CA GLU A 222 4.35 -2.84 -21.23
C GLU A 222 4.55 -3.77 -20.03
N GLN A 223 4.93 -5.01 -20.28
CA GLN A 223 5.28 -5.97 -19.24
C GLN A 223 6.72 -5.76 -18.77
N LEU A 224 6.92 -5.40 -17.51
CA LEU A 224 8.23 -5.18 -16.94
C LEU A 224 8.91 -6.50 -16.54
N TRP A 225 8.16 -7.41 -15.95
CA TRP A 225 8.64 -8.72 -15.51
C TRP A 225 7.50 -9.71 -15.30
N ARG A 226 7.87 -10.99 -15.23
CA ARG A 226 7.01 -12.11 -14.84
C ARG A 226 7.71 -12.95 -13.80
N ILE A 227 7.04 -13.24 -12.70
CA ILE A 227 7.45 -14.21 -11.67
C ILE A 227 6.66 -15.48 -11.93
N ASN A 228 7.33 -16.64 -11.87
CA ASN A 228 6.68 -17.93 -11.86
C ASN A 228 6.84 -18.57 -10.46
N LEU A 229 5.75 -18.83 -9.76
CA LEU A 229 5.80 -19.44 -8.43
C LEU A 229 6.26 -20.91 -8.48
N GLY A 230 6.26 -21.52 -9.68
CA GLY A 230 6.76 -22.86 -9.91
C GLY A 230 5.79 -23.97 -9.48
N LYS A 231 6.20 -25.17 -9.79
CA LYS A 231 5.41 -26.39 -9.58
C LYS A 231 5.16 -26.75 -8.10
N ASN A 232 6.02 -26.25 -7.20
CA ASN A 232 5.98 -26.57 -5.77
C ASN A 232 5.11 -25.59 -4.95
N VAL A 233 4.50 -24.60 -5.60
CA VAL A 233 3.47 -23.73 -5.01
C VAL A 233 2.14 -24.09 -5.66
N ARG A 234 1.25 -24.71 -4.86
CA ARG A 234 -0.08 -25.07 -5.34
C ARG A 234 -0.91 -23.84 -5.68
N ALA A 235 -1.58 -23.84 -6.81
CA ALA A 235 -2.53 -22.79 -7.16
C ALA A 235 -3.84 -22.98 -6.38
N GLY A 236 -4.21 -21.96 -5.61
CA GLY A 236 -5.44 -21.93 -4.82
C GLY A 236 -5.53 -20.62 -4.05
N ALA A 237 -6.73 -20.23 -3.67
CA ALA A 237 -7.03 -18.93 -3.07
C ALA A 237 -6.22 -18.63 -1.79
N HIS A 238 -5.82 -19.67 -1.04
CA HIS A 238 -5.13 -19.52 0.24
C HIS A 238 -3.59 -19.60 0.15
N TYR A 239 -3.01 -19.88 -1.02
CA TYR A 239 -1.57 -20.19 -1.13
C TYR A 239 -0.77 -19.17 -1.92
N THR A 240 -1.42 -18.39 -2.75
CA THR A 240 -0.79 -17.51 -3.73
C THR A 240 -1.17 -16.03 -3.54
N GLN A 241 -1.43 -15.66 -2.29
CA GLN A 241 -1.63 -14.27 -1.89
C GLN A 241 -0.31 -13.51 -1.98
N PHE A 242 -0.39 -12.23 -2.31
CA PHE A 242 0.76 -11.34 -2.35
C PHE A 242 0.37 -9.95 -1.85
N MET A 243 1.37 -9.17 -1.47
CA MET A 243 1.23 -7.79 -1.03
C MET A 243 2.24 -6.94 -1.79
N VAL A 244 1.83 -5.72 -2.15
CA VAL A 244 2.71 -4.73 -2.80
C VAL A 244 2.70 -3.48 -1.94
N TYR A 245 3.88 -3.07 -1.49
CA TYR A 245 4.06 -1.88 -0.65
C TYR A 245 5.54 -1.53 -0.55
N ASP A 246 5.86 -0.24 -0.36
CA ASP A 246 7.22 0.21 -0.01
C ASP A 246 7.51 -0.17 1.46
N LEU A 247 8.12 -1.34 1.67
CA LEU A 247 8.30 -1.95 3.00
C LEU A 247 9.57 -1.51 3.69
N ASP A 248 10.60 -1.16 2.95
CA ASP A 248 11.88 -0.71 3.49
C ASP A 248 12.05 0.81 3.45
N ASN A 249 11.05 1.52 2.93
CA ASN A 249 10.99 2.98 2.78
C ASN A 249 12.13 3.53 1.88
N ASP A 250 12.46 2.83 0.81
CA ASP A 250 13.44 3.30 -0.18
C ASP A 250 12.79 4.15 -1.29
N GLY A 251 11.46 4.22 -1.31
CA GLY A 251 10.65 4.99 -2.26
C GLY A 251 10.18 4.19 -3.46
N LYS A 252 10.35 2.88 -3.46
CA LYS A 252 9.81 1.93 -4.42
C LYS A 252 8.96 0.89 -3.71
N ALA A 253 8.02 0.30 -4.42
CA ALA A 253 7.20 -0.75 -3.85
C ALA A 253 7.82 -2.13 -4.08
N GLU A 254 7.87 -2.94 -3.01
CA GLU A 254 8.23 -4.36 -3.07
C GLU A 254 7.00 -5.22 -3.27
N ILE A 255 7.22 -6.41 -3.82
CA ILE A 255 6.25 -7.49 -3.79
C ILE A 255 6.67 -8.55 -2.76
N VAL A 256 5.77 -8.89 -1.86
CA VAL A 256 5.94 -9.97 -0.88
C VAL A 256 4.97 -11.09 -1.19
N MET A 257 5.50 -12.29 -1.34
CA MET A 257 4.71 -13.48 -1.66
C MET A 257 5.38 -14.75 -1.16
N ARG A 258 4.64 -15.84 -1.14
CA ARG A 258 5.16 -17.17 -0.90
C ARG A 258 5.92 -17.67 -2.12
N THR A 259 7.09 -18.26 -1.88
CA THR A 259 7.89 -18.98 -2.88
C THR A 259 8.23 -20.40 -2.39
N ALA A 260 8.73 -21.22 -3.28
CA ALA A 260 9.24 -22.56 -2.98
C ALA A 260 10.44 -22.87 -3.90
N ASP A 261 11.07 -24.03 -3.70
CA ASP A 261 12.09 -24.55 -4.61
C ASP A 261 11.55 -24.60 -6.05
N GLY A 262 12.32 -24.07 -6.98
CA GLY A 262 11.94 -23.99 -8.39
C GLY A 262 11.08 -22.77 -8.75
N SER A 263 10.76 -21.86 -7.83
CA SER A 263 10.19 -20.55 -8.19
C SER A 263 11.19 -19.73 -9.00
N ILE A 264 10.72 -18.95 -9.96
CA ILE A 264 11.54 -18.11 -10.84
C ILE A 264 11.19 -16.65 -10.61
N ASP A 265 12.19 -15.84 -10.28
CA ASP A 265 12.01 -14.41 -10.03
C ASP A 265 11.81 -13.62 -11.33
N GLY A 266 11.51 -12.32 -11.21
CA GLY A 266 11.29 -11.42 -12.36
C GLY A 266 12.52 -11.18 -13.24
N LYS A 267 13.70 -11.67 -12.85
CA LYS A 267 14.96 -11.61 -13.62
C LYS A 267 15.32 -12.96 -14.26
N GLY A 268 14.51 -14.01 -14.01
CA GLY A 268 14.74 -15.35 -14.51
C GLY A 268 15.64 -16.22 -13.61
N ASN A 269 15.98 -15.77 -12.39
CA ASN A 269 16.76 -16.58 -11.46
C ASN A 269 15.84 -17.57 -10.74
N VAL A 270 16.32 -18.81 -10.61
CA VAL A 270 15.58 -19.86 -9.90
C VAL A 270 15.92 -19.81 -8.40
N ILE A 271 14.88 -19.85 -7.57
CA ILE A 271 14.98 -19.88 -6.12
C ILE A 271 15.07 -21.35 -5.67
N GLY A 272 16.07 -21.66 -4.83
CA GLY A 272 16.25 -22.98 -4.22
C GLY A 272 16.65 -24.08 -5.21
N ASP A 273 16.24 -25.32 -4.94
CA ASP A 273 16.59 -26.50 -5.72
C ASP A 273 15.70 -26.61 -6.98
N THR A 274 16.33 -26.54 -8.16
CA THR A 274 15.65 -26.67 -9.47
C THR A 274 15.07 -28.06 -9.74
N THR A 275 15.59 -29.07 -9.05
CA THR A 275 15.20 -30.47 -9.24
C THR A 275 14.09 -30.92 -8.31
N ALA A 276 13.86 -30.19 -7.22
CA ALA A 276 12.83 -30.51 -6.23
C ALA A 276 11.43 -30.60 -6.85
N ASP A 277 10.70 -31.64 -6.48
CA ASP A 277 9.29 -31.82 -6.82
C ASP A 277 8.56 -32.38 -5.61
N TYR A 278 7.72 -31.56 -4.99
CA TYR A 278 6.96 -31.89 -3.78
C TYR A 278 5.49 -32.19 -4.08
N ARG A 279 5.14 -32.33 -5.34
CA ARG A 279 3.77 -32.66 -5.75
C ARG A 279 3.54 -34.17 -5.59
N GLU A 280 2.54 -34.52 -4.80
CA GLU A 280 2.07 -35.89 -4.60
C GLU A 280 0.67 -36.08 -5.18
#